data_a0b8ea0abff425a896a72b446132c513
#
_entry.id   a0b8ea0abff425a896a72b446132c513
#
_cell.length_a   1.000
_cell.length_b   1.000
_cell.length_c   1.000
_cell.angle_alpha   90.00
_cell.angle_beta   90.00
_cell.angle_gamma   90.00
#
_symmetry.space_group_name_H-M   'P 1'
#
loop_
_entity.id
_entity.type
_entity.pdbx_description
1 polymer ?
#
loop_
_entity_poly.entity_id
_entity_poly.type
_entity_poly.pdbx_seq_one_letter_code
_entity_poly.pdbx_strand_id
1 'polypeptide(L)'
;LDTLPYDQVVKIHSRDIEKLKLRKTVWDEVGSRPVMISAVIPTFNKNDPKYNKALMRVLMDCCNLVDKGILDEIVIAEGSRMEDGSPDFDFIEFILAVCFKYCKTFKSEVAFINQLPEGRKKALEGRFDFCVRILNQIDPELHKIFLKHKLLTEDEIEFLKQGKGGNLWFSIPVTYGDILCFVDSDIVSFNENYIKGLCYPLLSSWGEENPKLFSKATYTRRHKMKLGKYKIGGRLSRLAAIPLFKVLSERNILEGLDGVTYPFSGECAFTRETLNNIQFSNGYDIETSVLCQLWKKYSVENMELVDLGFFQHLPGTEDHTDDMLDEITKALFYWIRKYGLKKNLGNIEKLLDDYEKTAKSTLDWYEVRATRHPGKIIYGKEQRNEDLRRIKRYKKIILKGYKKSSGWEPKLLKPWSEIKEKTDSTVGYSYMNFKNTLQKRVNKFTSDTILTKIHVHIDRTRSIIDEHIK
;
A
#
# COMPACT_ATOMS: atom_id res chain seq x y z
N LEU A 1 25.33 4.20 -14.86
CA LEU A 1 24.45 3.99 -13.68
C LEU A 1 25.04 3.02 -12.65
N ASP A 2 26.35 2.80 -12.68
CA ASP A 2 27.07 1.87 -11.79
C ASP A 2 27.86 2.57 -10.66
N THR A 3 27.59 3.83 -10.33
CA THR A 3 28.55 4.62 -9.54
C THR A 3 28.15 4.96 -8.11
N LEU A 4 26.92 4.66 -7.68
CA LEU A 4 26.56 4.73 -6.26
C LEU A 4 25.72 3.52 -5.86
N PRO A 5 25.99 2.88 -4.69
CA PRO A 5 25.05 1.91 -4.15
C PRO A 5 23.70 2.61 -3.93
N TYR A 6 22.64 2.09 -4.50
CA TYR A 6 21.29 2.64 -4.45
C TYR A 6 20.83 3.04 -3.03
N ASP A 7 21.23 2.27 -2.03
CA ASP A 7 21.01 2.59 -0.61
C ASP A 7 21.57 3.95 -0.18
N GLN A 8 22.60 4.47 -0.87
CA GLN A 8 23.18 5.77 -0.56
C GLN A 8 22.40 6.93 -1.17
N VAL A 9 21.80 6.75 -2.34
CA VAL A 9 20.97 7.78 -3.00
C VAL A 9 19.68 8.00 -2.17
N VAL A 10 18.98 6.93 -1.81
CA VAL A 10 17.82 7.03 -0.92
C VAL A 10 18.18 7.61 0.44
N LYS A 11 19.32 7.24 1.03
CA LYS A 11 19.80 7.79 2.31
C LYS A 11 20.18 9.27 2.23
N ILE A 12 20.76 9.73 1.12
CA ILE A 12 21.11 11.15 0.93
C ILE A 12 19.81 11.98 0.86
N HIS A 13 18.86 11.57 0.04
CA HIS A 13 17.59 12.28 -0.10
C HIS A 13 16.71 12.19 1.15
N SER A 14 16.74 11.09 1.89
CA SER A 14 15.93 10.93 3.11
C SER A 14 16.40 11.78 4.30
N ARG A 15 17.66 12.28 4.31
CA ARG A 15 18.18 13.13 5.39
C ARG A 15 17.57 14.52 5.43
N ASP A 16 17.11 15.01 4.28
CA ASP A 16 16.61 16.38 4.16
C ASP A 16 15.07 16.48 4.20
N ILE A 17 14.36 15.34 4.33
CA ILE A 17 12.89 15.31 4.27
C ILE A 17 12.25 16.14 5.40
N GLU A 18 12.82 16.15 6.60
CA GLU A 18 12.31 16.95 7.73
C GLU A 18 12.35 18.44 7.42
N LYS A 19 13.51 18.93 6.95
CA LYS A 19 13.67 20.33 6.54
C LYS A 19 12.82 20.69 5.35
N LEU A 20 12.68 19.76 4.40
CA LEU A 20 11.90 19.95 3.20
C LEU A 20 10.42 20.06 3.54
N LYS A 21 9.90 19.19 4.41
CA LYS A 21 8.51 19.20 4.88
C LYS A 21 8.15 20.54 5.51
N LEU A 22 9.01 21.12 6.35
CA LEU A 22 8.79 22.42 6.98
C LEU A 22 8.77 23.60 6.00
N ARG A 23 9.35 23.45 4.80
CA ARG A 23 9.39 24.50 3.75
C ARG A 23 8.26 24.43 2.76
N LYS A 24 7.58 23.28 2.65
CA LYS A 24 6.47 23.09 1.72
C LYS A 24 5.15 23.32 2.46
N THR A 25 4.32 24.17 1.89
CA THR A 25 3.06 24.61 2.51
C THR A 25 1.87 24.28 1.65
N VAL A 26 0.75 24.05 2.32
CA VAL A 26 -0.59 23.95 1.74
C VAL A 26 -1.37 25.17 2.17
N TRP A 27 -2.12 25.76 1.25
CA TRP A 27 -3.09 26.80 1.54
C TRP A 27 -4.48 26.16 1.57
N ASP A 28 -5.16 26.30 2.68
CA ASP A 28 -6.53 25.84 2.87
C ASP A 28 -7.40 26.96 3.45
N GLU A 29 -8.65 26.66 3.78
CA GLU A 29 -9.61 27.65 4.31
C GLU A 29 -9.19 28.27 5.65
N VAL A 30 -8.25 27.65 6.36
CA VAL A 30 -7.75 28.10 7.66
C VAL A 30 -6.48 28.96 7.51
N GLY A 31 -5.79 28.86 6.38
CA GLY A 31 -4.53 29.56 6.09
C GLY A 31 -3.43 28.64 5.58
N SER A 32 -2.16 29.05 5.76
CA SER A 32 -1.03 28.21 5.32
C SER A 32 -0.56 27.30 6.46
N ARG A 33 -0.37 26.03 6.15
CA ARG A 33 0.21 25.02 7.03
C ARG A 33 1.25 24.16 6.32
N PRO A 34 2.15 23.49 7.03
CA PRO A 34 3.06 22.51 6.43
C PRO A 34 2.30 21.37 5.74
N VAL A 35 2.92 20.77 4.72
CA VAL A 35 2.42 19.54 4.10
C VAL A 35 2.38 18.41 5.13
N MET A 36 1.26 17.74 5.25
CA MET A 36 1.07 16.60 6.15
C MET A 36 1.26 15.28 5.41
N ILE A 37 1.85 14.30 6.10
CA ILE A 37 2.10 12.96 5.57
C ILE A 37 1.43 11.91 6.45
N SER A 38 0.57 11.09 5.86
CA SER A 38 -0.06 9.94 6.51
C SER A 38 0.56 8.63 6.04
N ALA A 39 0.92 7.76 6.95
CA ALA A 39 1.19 6.36 6.65
C ALA A 39 -0.09 5.53 6.81
N VAL A 40 -0.42 4.71 5.82
CA VAL A 40 -1.54 3.77 5.86
C VAL A 40 -0.99 2.35 5.80
N ILE A 41 -1.29 1.56 6.83
CA ILE A 41 -0.80 0.20 6.98
C ILE A 41 -1.99 -0.75 6.98
N PRO A 42 -2.27 -1.44 5.85
CA PRO A 42 -3.30 -2.47 5.83
C PRO A 42 -2.84 -3.68 6.64
N THR A 43 -3.68 -4.14 7.57
CA THR A 43 -3.42 -5.28 8.43
C THR A 43 -4.52 -6.32 8.32
N PHE A 44 -4.12 -7.58 8.47
CA PHE A 44 -5.01 -8.71 8.58
C PHE A 44 -4.32 -9.79 9.43
N ASN A 45 -4.92 -10.21 10.54
CA ASN A 45 -4.33 -11.23 11.41
C ASN A 45 -4.19 -12.56 10.67
N LYS A 46 -2.97 -13.05 10.55
CA LYS A 46 -2.64 -14.33 9.90
C LYS A 46 -2.43 -15.46 10.91
N ASN A 47 -2.59 -15.17 12.22
CA ASN A 47 -2.26 -16.09 13.30
C ASN A 47 -0.83 -16.69 13.16
N ASP A 48 0.11 -15.88 12.65
CA ASP A 48 1.50 -16.27 12.40
C ASP A 48 2.45 -15.33 13.18
N PRO A 49 3.19 -15.83 14.15
CA PRO A 49 4.16 -15.04 14.92
C PRO A 49 5.23 -14.35 14.07
N LYS A 50 5.56 -14.90 12.88
CA LYS A 50 6.49 -14.26 11.94
C LYS A 50 5.87 -13.01 11.32
N TYR A 51 4.57 -13.07 11.02
CA TYR A 51 3.82 -11.93 10.54
C TYR A 51 3.77 -10.83 11.63
N ASN A 52 3.43 -11.21 12.86
CA ASN A 52 3.38 -10.27 13.97
C ASN A 52 4.74 -9.59 14.23
N LYS A 53 5.85 -10.32 14.08
CA LYS A 53 7.20 -9.75 14.17
C LYS A 53 7.51 -8.76 13.03
N ALA A 54 7.06 -9.05 11.81
CA ALA A 54 7.22 -8.14 10.67
C ALA A 54 6.39 -6.88 10.88
N LEU A 55 5.11 -7.02 11.22
CA LEU A 55 4.21 -5.90 11.54
C LEU A 55 4.76 -5.04 12.68
N MET A 56 5.23 -5.65 13.77
CA MET A 56 5.84 -4.91 14.88
C MET A 56 7.00 -4.04 14.40
N ARG A 57 7.84 -4.54 13.50
CA ARG A 57 8.93 -3.76 12.93
C ARG A 57 8.43 -2.57 12.10
N VAL A 58 7.44 -2.78 11.25
CA VAL A 58 6.81 -1.71 10.46
C VAL A 58 6.28 -0.61 11.38
N LEU A 59 5.53 -1.01 12.41
CA LEU A 59 4.96 -0.08 13.39
C LEU A 59 6.03 0.70 14.16
N MET A 60 7.09 0.02 14.63
CA MET A 60 8.18 0.68 15.35
C MET A 60 8.87 1.76 14.51
N ASP A 61 9.18 1.48 13.25
CA ASP A 61 9.85 2.44 12.37
C ASP A 61 8.90 3.59 11.99
N CYS A 62 7.60 3.33 11.79
CA CYS A 62 6.61 4.38 11.59
C CYS A 62 6.42 5.26 12.85
N CYS A 63 6.38 4.67 14.04
CA CYS A 63 6.34 5.39 15.33
C CYS A 63 7.55 6.31 15.48
N ASN A 64 8.74 5.84 15.15
CA ASN A 64 9.93 6.66 15.12
C ASN A 64 9.84 7.88 14.18
N LEU A 65 9.17 7.69 13.03
CA LEU A 65 8.94 8.79 12.08
C LEU A 65 7.93 9.81 12.59
N VAL A 66 6.91 9.38 13.35
CA VAL A 66 6.00 10.29 14.07
C VAL A 66 6.74 11.08 15.12
N ASP A 67 7.54 10.42 15.96
CA ASP A 67 8.34 11.08 17.01
C ASP A 67 9.36 12.08 16.46
N LYS A 68 9.77 11.91 15.19
CA LYS A 68 10.65 12.84 14.44
C LYS A 68 9.87 13.94 13.68
N GLY A 69 8.55 13.94 13.72
CA GLY A 69 7.73 14.90 13.00
C GLY A 69 7.74 14.73 11.46
N ILE A 70 8.20 13.59 10.94
CA ILE A 70 8.17 13.27 9.51
C ILE A 70 6.79 12.77 9.11
N LEU A 71 6.23 11.80 9.85
CA LEU A 71 4.83 11.42 9.75
C LEU A 71 3.99 12.26 10.72
N ASP A 72 2.82 12.66 10.26
CA ASP A 72 1.83 13.33 11.10
C ASP A 72 0.87 12.33 11.72
N GLU A 73 0.66 11.20 11.05
CA GLU A 73 -0.19 10.12 11.56
C GLU A 73 0.14 8.75 10.95
N ILE A 74 -0.28 7.73 11.67
CA ILE A 74 -0.32 6.34 11.24
C ILE A 74 -1.78 5.89 11.30
N VAL A 75 -2.34 5.51 10.16
CA VAL A 75 -3.67 4.90 10.09
C VAL A 75 -3.50 3.40 9.82
N ILE A 76 -3.88 2.60 10.80
CA ILE A 76 -3.92 1.15 10.69
C ILE A 76 -5.26 0.81 10.05
N ALA A 77 -5.23 0.38 8.79
CA ALA A 77 -6.40 -0.08 8.08
C ALA A 77 -6.60 -1.58 8.35
N GLU A 78 -7.37 -1.88 9.40
CA GLU A 78 -7.48 -3.21 10.00
C GLU A 78 -8.70 -3.95 9.45
N GLY A 79 -8.49 -5.17 8.92
CA GLY A 79 -9.51 -5.99 8.27
C GLY A 79 -9.75 -7.35 8.91
N SER A 80 -9.10 -7.65 10.05
CA SER A 80 -9.24 -8.95 10.72
C SER A 80 -10.63 -9.12 11.34
N ARG A 81 -11.07 -10.36 11.38
CA ARG A 81 -12.36 -10.72 11.97
C ARG A 81 -12.28 -12.06 12.66
N MET A 82 -13.07 -12.18 13.71
CA MET A 82 -13.33 -13.45 14.39
C MET A 82 -14.29 -14.32 13.52
N GLU A 83 -14.48 -15.57 13.91
CA GLU A 83 -15.38 -16.50 13.20
C GLU A 83 -16.83 -16.01 13.14
N ASP A 84 -17.28 -15.27 14.14
CA ASP A 84 -18.61 -14.64 14.18
C ASP A 84 -18.73 -13.35 13.36
N GLY A 85 -17.65 -12.94 12.67
CA GLY A 85 -17.58 -11.73 11.86
C GLY A 85 -17.31 -10.45 12.66
N SER A 86 -17.13 -10.50 13.97
CA SER A 86 -16.76 -9.35 14.79
C SER A 86 -15.29 -8.96 14.61
N PRO A 87 -14.89 -7.71 14.97
CA PRO A 87 -13.49 -7.28 14.95
C PRO A 87 -12.60 -8.16 15.85
N ASP A 88 -11.39 -8.46 15.39
CA ASP A 88 -10.36 -9.13 16.20
C ASP A 88 -9.73 -8.12 17.17
N PHE A 89 -10.38 -7.93 18.31
CA PHE A 89 -9.92 -6.97 19.32
C PHE A 89 -8.58 -7.35 19.94
N ASP A 90 -8.24 -8.63 20.05
CA ASP A 90 -6.96 -9.05 20.61
C ASP A 90 -5.80 -8.65 19.70
N PHE A 91 -5.99 -8.77 18.39
CA PHE A 91 -5.02 -8.32 17.42
C PHE A 91 -4.92 -6.78 17.38
N ILE A 92 -6.04 -6.06 17.47
CA ILE A 92 -6.06 -4.60 17.57
C ILE A 92 -5.33 -4.13 18.84
N GLU A 93 -5.56 -4.81 19.96
CA GLU A 93 -4.86 -4.53 21.22
C GLU A 93 -3.34 -4.73 21.10
N PHE A 94 -2.90 -5.83 20.46
CA PHE A 94 -1.49 -6.04 20.14
C PHE A 94 -0.89 -4.86 19.33
N ILE A 95 -1.56 -4.41 18.27
CA ILE A 95 -1.10 -3.28 17.44
C ILE A 95 -0.94 -2.02 18.30
N LEU A 96 -1.97 -1.68 19.08
CA LEU A 96 -1.96 -0.48 19.93
C LEU A 96 -0.91 -0.58 21.04
N ALA A 97 -0.70 -1.78 21.61
CA ALA A 97 0.34 -2.03 22.61
C ALA A 97 1.74 -1.79 22.03
N VAL A 98 1.99 -2.24 20.80
CA VAL A 98 3.25 -1.96 20.08
C VAL A 98 3.42 -0.45 19.90
N CYS A 99 2.41 0.25 19.40
CA CYS A 99 2.47 1.70 19.20
C CYS A 99 2.66 2.46 20.54
N PHE A 100 1.94 2.08 21.57
CA PHE A 100 2.09 2.66 22.90
C PHE A 100 3.51 2.49 23.47
N LYS A 101 4.13 1.32 23.23
CA LYS A 101 5.50 1.04 23.67
C LYS A 101 6.54 1.87 22.92
N TYR A 102 6.39 2.04 21.64
CA TYR A 102 7.45 2.56 20.76
C TYR A 102 7.23 3.98 20.21
N CYS A 103 6.02 4.56 20.32
CA CYS A 103 5.71 5.93 19.93
C CYS A 103 5.56 6.82 21.18
N LYS A 104 6.49 7.73 21.38
CA LYS A 104 6.47 8.67 22.52
C LYS A 104 5.29 9.64 22.40
N THR A 105 5.04 10.14 21.20
CA THR A 105 3.92 11.03 20.90
C THR A 105 2.60 10.38 21.27
N PHE A 106 2.33 9.16 20.76
CA PHE A 106 1.12 8.42 21.06
C PHE A 106 0.97 8.10 22.54
N LYS A 107 2.07 7.71 23.20
CA LYS A 107 2.07 7.49 24.65
C LYS A 107 1.68 8.74 25.44
N SER A 108 2.17 9.90 25.02
CA SER A 108 1.83 11.18 25.66
C SER A 108 0.37 11.56 25.45
N GLU A 109 -0.18 11.33 24.25
CA GLU A 109 -1.58 11.53 23.93
C GLU A 109 -2.50 10.66 24.77
N VAL A 110 -2.19 9.36 24.88
CA VAL A 110 -2.93 8.41 25.74
C VAL A 110 -2.85 8.82 27.22
N ALA A 111 -1.67 9.20 27.69
CA ALA A 111 -1.49 9.67 29.07
C ALA A 111 -2.31 10.94 29.35
N PHE A 112 -2.35 11.89 28.42
CA PHE A 112 -3.15 13.11 28.52
C PHE A 112 -4.65 12.79 28.66
N ILE A 113 -5.21 11.95 27.77
CA ILE A 113 -6.62 11.57 27.83
C ILE A 113 -6.94 10.88 29.15
N ASN A 114 -6.06 9.99 29.63
CA ASN A 114 -6.29 9.25 30.87
C ASN A 114 -6.34 10.15 32.14
N GLN A 115 -5.63 11.27 32.12
CA GLN A 115 -5.63 12.25 33.22
C GLN A 115 -6.85 13.16 33.24
N LEU A 116 -7.64 13.19 32.18
CA LEU A 116 -8.83 14.04 32.12
C LEU A 116 -9.96 13.52 33.02
N PRO A 117 -10.74 14.43 33.65
CA PRO A 117 -11.99 14.04 34.30
C PRO A 117 -12.97 13.37 33.33
N GLU A 118 -13.79 12.43 33.81
CA GLU A 118 -14.73 11.66 32.98
C GLU A 118 -15.64 12.55 32.11
N GLY A 119 -16.16 13.67 32.65
CA GLY A 119 -16.95 14.60 31.88
C GLY A 119 -16.21 15.23 30.68
N ARG A 120 -14.90 15.48 30.82
CA ARG A 120 -14.06 15.98 29.73
C ARG A 120 -13.67 14.88 28.74
N LYS A 121 -13.39 13.66 29.21
CA LYS A 121 -13.18 12.50 28.33
C LYS A 121 -14.38 12.32 27.40
N LYS A 122 -15.59 12.30 27.98
CA LYS A 122 -16.84 12.18 27.21
C LYS A 122 -17.03 13.33 26.20
N ALA A 123 -16.65 14.55 26.54
CA ALA A 123 -16.74 15.71 25.63
C ALA A 123 -15.75 15.63 24.47
N LEU A 124 -14.61 14.99 24.66
CA LEU A 124 -13.56 14.78 23.65
C LEU A 124 -13.73 13.49 22.85
N GLU A 125 -14.70 12.65 23.22
CA GLU A 125 -14.97 11.38 22.54
C GLU A 125 -15.17 11.58 21.03
N GLY A 126 -14.34 10.90 20.22
CA GLY A 126 -14.33 11.05 18.77
C GLY A 126 -13.81 12.40 18.23
N ARG A 127 -13.38 13.31 19.10
CA ARG A 127 -12.84 14.62 18.71
C ARG A 127 -11.35 14.76 18.94
N PHE A 128 -10.76 13.82 19.66
CA PHE A 128 -9.32 13.80 19.89
C PHE A 128 -8.63 13.06 18.74
N ASP A 129 -7.72 13.76 18.10
CA ASP A 129 -6.96 13.24 16.96
C ASP A 129 -5.66 12.60 17.47
N PHE A 130 -5.64 11.27 17.62
CA PHE A 130 -4.42 10.55 17.92
C PHE A 130 -3.51 10.45 16.69
N CYS A 131 -2.22 10.50 16.90
CA CYS A 131 -1.24 10.26 15.82
C CYS A 131 -1.21 8.78 15.36
N VAL A 132 -1.80 7.86 16.12
CA VAL A 132 -2.06 6.46 15.72
C VAL A 132 -3.56 6.21 15.80
N ARG A 133 -4.16 5.80 14.69
CA ARG A 133 -5.60 5.57 14.61
C ARG A 133 -5.91 4.23 13.96
N ILE A 134 -6.96 3.58 14.46
CA ILE A 134 -7.45 2.31 13.93
C ILE A 134 -8.70 2.56 13.08
N LEU A 135 -8.58 2.30 11.80
CA LEU A 135 -9.72 2.18 10.89
C LEU A 135 -10.10 0.70 10.79
N ASN A 136 -11.18 0.32 11.45
CA ASN A 136 -11.68 -1.05 11.34
C ASN A 136 -12.61 -1.16 10.13
N GLN A 137 -12.22 -2.02 9.15
CA GLN A 137 -12.93 -2.21 7.89
C GLN A 137 -14.35 -2.74 8.06
N ILE A 138 -14.60 -3.49 9.12
CA ILE A 138 -15.89 -4.12 9.39
C ILE A 138 -16.72 -3.39 10.44
N ASP A 139 -16.33 -2.18 10.83
CA ASP A 139 -17.07 -1.37 11.80
C ASP A 139 -18.49 -1.03 11.30
N PRO A 140 -19.55 -1.55 11.94
CA PRO A 140 -20.93 -1.31 11.49
C PRO A 140 -21.33 0.17 11.55
N GLU A 141 -20.79 0.94 12.51
CA GLU A 141 -21.13 2.35 12.65
C GLU A 141 -20.49 3.19 11.54
N LEU A 142 -19.29 2.80 11.07
CA LEU A 142 -18.68 3.39 9.88
C LEU A 142 -19.57 3.15 8.64
N HIS A 143 -20.06 1.91 8.46
CA HIS A 143 -20.93 1.55 7.34
C HIS A 143 -22.26 2.31 7.37
N LYS A 144 -22.88 2.46 8.54
CA LYS A 144 -24.13 3.22 8.71
C LYS A 144 -24.02 4.66 8.21
N ILE A 145 -22.82 5.29 8.35
CA ILE A 145 -22.61 6.66 7.86
C ILE A 145 -22.78 6.69 6.33
N PHE A 146 -22.22 5.75 5.59
CA PHE A 146 -22.36 5.68 4.13
C PHE A 146 -23.78 5.39 3.68
N LEU A 147 -24.46 4.44 4.34
CA LEU A 147 -25.84 4.05 4.03
C LEU A 147 -26.82 5.22 4.31
N LYS A 148 -26.66 5.89 5.45
CA LYS A 148 -27.47 7.05 5.83
C LYS A 148 -27.43 8.17 4.78
N HIS A 149 -26.26 8.40 4.18
CA HIS A 149 -26.09 9.41 3.14
C HIS A 149 -26.28 8.88 1.73
N LYS A 150 -26.75 7.64 1.56
CA LYS A 150 -26.99 6.98 0.25
C LYS A 150 -25.77 7.04 -0.69
N LEU A 151 -24.57 7.05 -0.12
CA LEU A 151 -23.31 7.09 -0.89
C LEU A 151 -22.94 5.70 -1.39
N LEU A 152 -23.25 4.69 -0.60
CA LEU A 152 -23.06 3.27 -0.93
C LEU A 152 -24.37 2.50 -0.67
N THR A 153 -24.53 1.38 -1.36
CA THR A 153 -25.56 0.37 -1.08
C THR A 153 -25.04 -0.68 -0.11
N GLU A 154 -25.93 -1.52 0.43
CA GLU A 154 -25.52 -2.66 1.28
C GLU A 154 -24.59 -3.62 0.54
N ASP A 155 -24.88 -3.92 -0.73
CA ASP A 155 -24.03 -4.78 -1.57
C ASP A 155 -22.64 -4.18 -1.81
N GLU A 156 -22.53 -2.86 -1.94
CA GLU A 156 -21.24 -2.17 -2.05
C GLU A 156 -20.49 -2.22 -0.72
N ILE A 157 -21.17 -2.11 0.42
CA ILE A 157 -20.56 -2.27 1.76
C ILE A 157 -20.07 -3.71 1.94
N GLU A 158 -20.88 -4.73 1.60
CA GLU A 158 -20.43 -6.12 1.72
C GLU A 158 -19.23 -6.42 0.82
N PHE A 159 -19.16 -5.82 -0.35
CA PHE A 159 -17.98 -5.91 -1.20
C PHE A 159 -16.77 -5.21 -0.59
N LEU A 160 -16.93 -4.05 0.03
CA LEU A 160 -15.88 -3.28 0.68
C LEU A 160 -15.30 -3.97 1.93
N LYS A 161 -16.09 -4.78 2.63
CA LYS A 161 -15.61 -5.56 3.78
C LYS A 161 -14.60 -6.64 3.38
N GLN A 162 -14.49 -6.97 2.10
CA GLN A 162 -13.63 -8.03 1.60
C GLN A 162 -12.38 -7.43 0.93
N GLY A 163 -11.20 -7.93 1.31
CA GLY A 163 -9.96 -7.63 0.62
C GLY A 163 -9.29 -6.29 0.98
N LYS A 164 -8.04 -6.19 0.52
CA LYS A 164 -7.13 -5.08 0.79
C LYS A 164 -7.63 -3.76 0.19
N GLY A 165 -8.20 -3.80 -1.01
CA GLY A 165 -8.62 -2.60 -1.72
C GLY A 165 -9.70 -1.80 -0.98
N GLY A 166 -10.69 -2.49 -0.38
CA GLY A 166 -11.70 -1.84 0.45
C GLY A 166 -11.11 -1.15 1.68
N ASN A 167 -10.14 -1.82 2.30
CA ASN A 167 -9.43 -1.29 3.47
C ASN A 167 -8.66 0.01 3.12
N LEU A 168 -7.93 -0.01 2.00
CA LEU A 168 -7.21 1.16 1.50
C LEU A 168 -8.19 2.28 1.07
N TRP A 169 -9.30 1.93 0.43
CA TRP A 169 -10.30 2.90 0.00
C TRP A 169 -10.93 3.65 1.17
N PHE A 170 -11.31 2.95 2.25
CA PHE A 170 -11.84 3.57 3.46
C PHE A 170 -10.82 4.48 4.16
N SER A 171 -9.52 4.20 4.02
CA SER A 171 -8.48 5.00 4.66
C SER A 171 -8.34 6.40 4.07
N ILE A 172 -8.71 6.59 2.80
CA ILE A 172 -8.50 7.87 2.10
C ILE A 172 -9.22 9.05 2.80
N PRO A 173 -10.53 8.99 3.09
CA PRO A 173 -11.23 10.13 3.68
C PRO A 173 -10.89 10.33 5.15
N VAL A 174 -10.45 9.29 5.85
CA VAL A 174 -10.17 9.39 7.30
C VAL A 174 -8.78 9.91 7.61
N THR A 175 -7.84 9.83 6.68
CA THR A 175 -6.48 10.39 6.83
C THR A 175 -6.49 11.92 6.75
N TYR A 176 -5.50 12.56 7.39
CA TYR A 176 -5.29 14.02 7.35
C TYR A 176 -4.22 14.43 6.33
N GLY A 177 -3.29 13.56 5.99
CA GLY A 177 -2.14 13.87 5.14
C GLY A 177 -2.51 14.37 3.75
N ASP A 178 -1.71 15.28 3.23
CA ASP A 178 -1.73 15.73 1.82
C ASP A 178 -1.02 14.72 0.93
N ILE A 179 -0.07 13.99 1.54
CA ILE A 179 0.60 12.81 0.95
C ILE A 179 0.20 11.58 1.77
N LEU A 180 -0.31 10.56 1.08
CA LEU A 180 -0.62 9.27 1.67
C LEU A 180 0.39 8.24 1.21
N CYS A 181 1.09 7.61 2.15
CA CYS A 181 2.06 6.55 1.90
C CYS A 181 1.48 5.21 2.35
N PHE A 182 1.29 4.30 1.41
CA PHE A 182 0.84 2.92 1.68
C PHE A 182 2.05 2.01 1.83
N VAL A 183 2.05 1.18 2.86
CA VAL A 183 3.09 0.18 3.11
C VAL A 183 2.49 -1.11 3.64
N ASP A 184 2.91 -2.24 3.11
CA ASP A 184 2.42 -3.54 3.55
C ASP A 184 2.97 -3.89 4.95
N SER A 185 2.17 -4.61 5.71
CA SER A 185 2.45 -4.96 7.11
C SER A 185 3.39 -6.16 7.30
N ASP A 186 3.70 -6.92 6.24
CA ASP A 186 4.47 -8.15 6.29
C ASP A 186 5.93 -8.02 5.79
N ILE A 187 6.43 -6.79 5.76
CA ILE A 187 7.78 -6.47 5.28
C ILE A 187 8.82 -6.72 6.37
N VAL A 188 9.57 -7.80 6.25
CA VAL A 188 10.62 -8.18 7.21
C VAL A 188 11.82 -7.22 7.20
N SER A 189 12.14 -6.63 6.04
CA SER A 189 13.26 -5.71 5.84
C SER A 189 12.88 -4.23 6.00
N PHE A 190 11.66 -3.93 6.46
CA PHE A 190 11.18 -2.56 6.60
C PHE A 190 12.13 -1.70 7.43
N ASN A 191 12.27 -0.46 7.03
CA ASN A 191 12.96 0.58 7.78
C ASN A 191 12.43 1.96 7.37
N GLU A 192 12.77 2.99 8.12
CA GLU A 192 12.29 4.37 7.91
C GLU A 192 12.47 4.89 6.47
N ASN A 193 13.50 4.39 5.73
CA ASN A 193 13.75 4.86 4.37
C ASN A 193 12.64 4.47 3.37
N TYR A 194 11.78 3.51 3.71
CA TYR A 194 10.61 3.18 2.90
C TYR A 194 9.68 4.39 2.81
N ILE A 195 9.26 4.94 3.94
CA ILE A 195 8.40 6.13 3.99
C ILE A 195 9.14 7.35 3.44
N LYS A 196 10.35 7.61 3.94
CA LYS A 196 11.16 8.76 3.53
C LYS A 196 11.39 8.79 2.03
N GLY A 197 11.78 7.64 1.45
CA GLY A 197 12.04 7.52 0.03
C GLY A 197 10.80 7.72 -0.82
N LEU A 198 9.67 7.10 -0.44
CA LEU A 198 8.41 7.23 -1.19
C LEU A 198 7.81 8.64 -1.12
N CYS A 199 7.89 9.31 0.02
CA CYS A 199 7.32 10.64 0.17
C CYS A 199 8.22 11.75 -0.40
N TYR A 200 9.54 11.53 -0.47
CA TYR A 200 10.50 12.55 -0.90
C TYR A 200 10.22 13.13 -2.30
N PRO A 201 9.98 12.35 -3.37
CA PRO A 201 9.73 12.92 -4.70
C PRO A 201 8.50 13.82 -4.75
N LEU A 202 7.42 13.43 -4.07
CA LEU A 202 6.19 14.19 -4.03
C LEU A 202 6.39 15.50 -3.26
N LEU A 203 7.09 15.42 -2.13
CA LEU A 203 7.35 16.56 -1.27
C LEU A 203 8.34 17.53 -1.92
N SER A 204 9.41 17.03 -2.57
CA SER A 204 10.43 17.87 -3.22
C SER A 204 9.85 18.69 -4.38
N SER A 205 8.97 18.10 -5.17
CA SER A 205 8.29 18.77 -6.30
C SER A 205 6.98 19.46 -5.92
N TRP A 206 6.62 19.51 -4.62
CA TRP A 206 5.37 20.13 -4.17
C TRP A 206 5.31 21.60 -4.53
N GLY A 207 4.25 22.00 -5.26
CA GLY A 207 4.06 23.37 -5.74
C GLY A 207 4.88 23.74 -6.96
N GLU A 208 5.56 22.81 -7.62
CA GLU A 208 6.20 23.00 -8.91
C GLU A 208 5.17 22.93 -10.06
N GLU A 209 5.52 23.42 -11.23
CA GLU A 209 4.65 23.42 -12.41
C GLU A 209 4.33 21.99 -12.90
N ASN A 210 5.30 21.07 -12.79
CA ASN A 210 5.13 19.65 -13.14
C ASN A 210 5.50 18.75 -11.94
N PRO A 211 4.62 18.66 -10.92
CA PRO A 211 4.93 17.96 -9.68
C PRO A 211 4.88 16.43 -9.86
N LYS A 212 5.62 15.71 -9.02
CA LYS A 212 5.42 14.28 -8.86
C LYS A 212 4.14 14.03 -8.06
N LEU A 213 3.24 13.25 -8.63
CA LEU A 213 1.92 12.97 -8.09
C LEU A 213 1.83 11.57 -7.45
N PHE A 214 2.73 10.69 -7.87
CA PHE A 214 2.79 9.30 -7.47
C PHE A 214 4.23 8.82 -7.41
N SER A 215 4.58 8.09 -6.37
CA SER A 215 5.83 7.36 -6.26
C SER A 215 5.59 5.89 -5.95
N LYS A 216 6.43 5.04 -6.51
CA LYS A 216 6.31 3.59 -6.35
C LYS A 216 7.63 2.97 -6.00
N ALA A 217 7.58 2.01 -5.05
CA ALA A 217 8.77 1.28 -4.65
C ALA A 217 9.26 0.35 -5.77
N THR A 218 10.56 0.35 -5.93
CA THR A 218 11.29 -0.70 -6.60
C THR A 218 12.39 -1.23 -5.67
N TYR A 219 12.78 -2.49 -5.80
CA TYR A 219 13.75 -3.09 -4.91
C TYR A 219 14.39 -4.36 -5.48
N THR A 220 15.50 -4.74 -4.87
CA THR A 220 16.12 -6.04 -5.11
C THR A 220 15.58 -7.06 -4.11
N ARG A 221 14.64 -7.89 -4.55
CA ARG A 221 14.06 -8.94 -3.72
C ARG A 221 14.97 -10.14 -3.64
N ARG A 222 15.41 -10.47 -2.42
CA ARG A 222 16.31 -11.60 -2.16
C ARG A 222 15.81 -12.40 -0.97
N HIS A 223 15.92 -13.72 -1.03
CA HIS A 223 15.66 -14.60 0.10
C HIS A 223 17.01 -14.98 0.73
N LYS A 224 17.16 -14.67 2.02
CA LYS A 224 18.34 -15.06 2.79
C LYS A 224 18.37 -16.59 2.94
N MET A 225 19.49 -17.18 2.61
CA MET A 225 19.79 -18.60 2.79
C MET A 225 20.81 -18.79 3.93
N LYS A 226 21.09 -20.04 4.30
CA LYS A 226 22.16 -20.35 5.24
C LYS A 226 23.50 -19.81 4.70
N LEU A 227 24.46 -19.51 5.59
CA LEU A 227 25.81 -19.00 5.27
C LEU A 227 25.86 -17.64 4.56
N GLY A 228 24.87 -16.76 4.79
CA GLY A 228 24.87 -15.40 4.24
C GLY A 228 24.65 -15.29 2.73
N LYS A 229 24.21 -16.39 2.10
CA LYS A 229 23.89 -16.44 0.69
C LYS A 229 22.45 -15.98 0.44
N TYR A 230 22.16 -15.52 -0.77
CA TYR A 230 20.85 -15.04 -1.17
C TYR A 230 20.35 -15.70 -2.46
N LYS A 231 19.09 -16.13 -2.47
CA LYS A 231 18.37 -16.58 -3.66
C LYS A 231 17.58 -15.41 -4.24
N ILE A 232 17.54 -15.26 -5.57
CA ILE A 232 16.78 -14.19 -6.23
C ILE A 232 15.29 -14.47 -6.06
N GLY A 233 14.57 -13.48 -5.52
CA GLY A 233 13.12 -13.52 -5.32
C GLY A 233 12.33 -12.76 -6.39
N GLY A 234 11.06 -12.40 -6.07
CA GLY A 234 10.22 -11.58 -6.94
C GLY A 234 9.74 -12.31 -8.20
N ARG A 235 9.36 -13.57 -8.08
CA ARG A 235 8.98 -14.46 -9.21
C ARG A 235 7.96 -13.79 -10.14
N LEU A 236 6.90 -13.22 -9.57
CA LEU A 236 5.79 -12.63 -10.33
C LEU A 236 6.25 -11.40 -11.12
N SER A 237 6.90 -10.44 -10.45
CA SER A 237 7.41 -9.24 -11.13
C SER A 237 8.48 -9.61 -12.16
N ARG A 238 9.43 -10.43 -11.79
CA ARG A 238 10.60 -10.79 -12.60
C ARG A 238 10.27 -11.64 -13.83
N LEU A 239 9.38 -12.62 -13.69
CA LEU A 239 9.09 -13.62 -14.73
C LEU A 239 7.79 -13.36 -15.49
N ALA A 240 6.87 -12.57 -14.92
CA ALA A 240 5.60 -12.24 -15.58
C ALA A 240 5.50 -10.75 -15.92
N ALA A 241 5.52 -9.87 -14.92
CA ALA A 241 5.18 -8.46 -15.13
C ALA A 241 6.19 -7.72 -16.01
N ILE A 242 7.47 -7.74 -15.65
CA ILE A 242 8.52 -7.01 -16.41
C ILE A 242 8.55 -7.46 -17.87
N PRO A 243 8.61 -8.78 -18.20
CA PRO A 243 8.60 -9.21 -19.59
C PRO A 243 7.30 -8.84 -20.33
N LEU A 244 6.15 -8.93 -19.65
CA LEU A 244 4.86 -8.64 -20.27
C LEU A 244 4.72 -7.14 -20.56
N PHE A 245 5.03 -6.25 -19.60
CA PHE A 245 4.99 -4.80 -19.84
C PHE A 245 5.96 -4.36 -20.92
N LYS A 246 7.15 -4.98 -21.00
CA LYS A 246 8.10 -4.69 -22.07
C LYS A 246 7.52 -5.03 -23.45
N VAL A 247 6.94 -6.22 -23.62
CA VAL A 247 6.31 -6.63 -24.88
C VAL A 247 5.10 -5.78 -25.24
N LEU A 248 4.34 -5.30 -24.22
CA LEU A 248 3.22 -4.38 -24.43
C LEU A 248 3.72 -3.00 -24.88
N SER A 249 4.75 -2.46 -24.25
CA SER A 249 5.36 -1.17 -24.60
C SER A 249 5.92 -1.18 -26.04
N GLU A 250 6.61 -2.27 -26.45
CA GLU A 250 7.09 -2.47 -27.82
C GLU A 250 5.95 -2.48 -28.88
N ARG A 251 4.69 -2.57 -28.45
CA ARG A 251 3.47 -2.52 -29.25
C ARG A 251 2.65 -1.25 -29.06
N ASN A 252 3.26 -0.22 -28.50
CA ASN A 252 2.61 1.05 -28.15
C ASN A 252 1.39 0.86 -27.23
N ILE A 253 1.53 -0.03 -26.25
CA ILE A 253 0.52 -0.31 -25.23
C ILE A 253 1.12 0.02 -23.86
N LEU A 254 0.53 0.99 -23.14
CA LEU A 254 0.97 1.41 -21.81
C LEU A 254 2.46 1.81 -21.79
N GLU A 255 2.91 2.53 -22.82
CA GLU A 255 4.29 2.98 -22.98
C GLU A 255 4.81 3.69 -21.72
N GLY A 256 6.05 3.38 -21.34
CA GLY A 256 6.68 3.88 -20.12
C GLY A 256 6.41 3.05 -18.87
N LEU A 257 5.35 2.21 -18.82
CA LEU A 257 5.14 1.30 -17.70
C LEU A 257 6.11 0.11 -17.70
N ASP A 258 6.79 -0.17 -18.80
CA ASP A 258 7.89 -1.14 -18.87
C ASP A 258 9.13 -0.72 -18.05
N GLY A 259 9.25 0.59 -17.75
CA GLY A 259 10.22 1.11 -16.79
C GLY A 259 9.91 0.77 -15.33
N VAL A 260 8.67 0.39 -15.00
CA VAL A 260 8.26 0.04 -13.64
C VAL A 260 8.76 -1.36 -13.29
N THR A 261 9.90 -1.42 -12.62
CA THR A 261 10.59 -2.70 -12.33
C THR A 261 9.90 -3.55 -11.26
N TYR A 262 8.97 -2.98 -10.48
CA TYR A 262 8.19 -3.70 -9.48
C TYR A 262 6.71 -3.28 -9.50
N PRO A 263 5.96 -3.56 -10.60
CA PRO A 263 4.62 -3.01 -10.81
C PRO A 263 3.58 -3.47 -9.80
N PHE A 264 3.80 -4.62 -9.14
CA PHE A 264 2.85 -5.23 -8.19
C PHE A 264 3.27 -5.04 -6.72
N SER A 265 4.14 -4.07 -6.42
CA SER A 265 4.40 -3.72 -5.02
C SER A 265 3.26 -2.91 -4.45
N GLY A 266 2.90 -3.18 -3.19
CA GLY A 266 1.92 -2.38 -2.45
C GLY A 266 2.47 -1.07 -1.93
N GLU A 267 3.81 -0.94 -1.85
CA GLU A 267 4.49 0.23 -1.32
C GLU A 267 4.51 1.36 -2.33
N CYS A 268 3.77 2.42 -2.03
CA CYS A 268 3.65 3.60 -2.89
C CYS A 268 3.19 4.82 -2.08
N ALA A 269 3.40 6.01 -2.63
CA ALA A 269 2.82 7.22 -2.08
C ALA A 269 2.13 8.04 -3.17
N PHE A 270 1.10 8.77 -2.76
CA PHE A 270 0.27 9.60 -3.64
C PHE A 270 0.09 10.98 -3.03
N THR A 271 -0.07 11.98 -3.87
CA THR A 271 -0.78 13.18 -3.42
C THR A 271 -2.26 12.85 -3.21
N ARG A 272 -2.89 13.47 -2.22
CA ARG A 272 -4.31 13.26 -1.91
C ARG A 272 -5.22 13.51 -3.12
N GLU A 273 -4.94 14.55 -3.89
CA GLU A 273 -5.71 14.90 -5.07
C GLU A 273 -5.68 13.76 -6.10
N THR A 274 -4.49 13.25 -6.41
CA THR A 274 -4.34 12.11 -7.33
C THR A 274 -5.12 10.91 -6.84
N LEU A 275 -4.97 10.58 -5.56
CA LEU A 275 -5.61 9.41 -4.96
C LEU A 275 -7.14 9.51 -4.97
N ASN A 276 -7.70 10.70 -4.73
CA ASN A 276 -9.14 10.93 -4.79
C ASN A 276 -9.74 10.65 -6.19
N ASN A 277 -8.94 10.73 -7.24
CA ASN A 277 -9.37 10.51 -8.62
C ASN A 277 -9.18 9.07 -9.13
N ILE A 278 -8.62 8.16 -8.32
CA ILE A 278 -8.37 6.78 -8.70
C ILE A 278 -9.45 5.86 -8.15
N GLN A 279 -9.94 4.96 -9.00
CA GLN A 279 -10.85 3.88 -8.62
C GLN A 279 -10.03 2.69 -8.12
N PHE A 280 -10.43 2.10 -7.01
CA PHE A 280 -9.79 0.91 -6.46
C PHE A 280 -10.58 -0.34 -6.83
N SER A 281 -9.89 -1.40 -7.20
CA SER A 281 -10.42 -2.76 -7.15
C SER A 281 -10.18 -3.33 -5.75
N ASN A 282 -10.91 -4.38 -5.40
CA ASN A 282 -10.79 -4.99 -4.07
C ASN A 282 -9.90 -6.25 -4.05
N GLY A 283 -9.44 -6.70 -5.23
CA GLY A 283 -8.63 -7.91 -5.42
C GLY A 283 -7.13 -7.62 -5.57
N TYR A 284 -6.40 -8.66 -6.00
CA TYR A 284 -4.95 -8.60 -6.28
C TYR A 284 -4.59 -7.77 -7.52
N ASP A 285 -5.57 -7.32 -8.24
CA ASP A 285 -5.42 -6.45 -9.41
C ASP A 285 -5.33 -4.97 -9.06
N ILE A 286 -5.41 -4.61 -7.77
CA ILE A 286 -5.45 -3.20 -7.31
C ILE A 286 -4.24 -2.41 -7.83
N GLU A 287 -3.03 -2.92 -7.68
CA GLU A 287 -1.82 -2.22 -8.11
C GLU A 287 -1.77 -2.04 -9.64
N THR A 288 -2.22 -3.07 -10.38
CA THR A 288 -2.32 -3.00 -11.85
C THR A 288 -3.37 -2.00 -12.31
N SER A 289 -4.54 -2.03 -11.68
CA SER A 289 -5.64 -1.11 -11.98
C SER A 289 -5.25 0.34 -11.69
N VAL A 290 -4.55 0.59 -10.59
CA VAL A 290 -4.02 1.91 -10.24
C VAL A 290 -3.01 2.39 -11.27
N LEU A 291 -2.01 1.56 -11.64
CA LEU A 291 -0.99 1.93 -12.64
C LEU A 291 -1.60 2.26 -14.00
N CYS A 292 -2.56 1.47 -14.48
CA CYS A 292 -3.24 1.73 -15.74
C CYS A 292 -4.03 3.05 -15.72
N GLN A 293 -4.69 3.36 -14.60
CA GLN A 293 -5.42 4.62 -14.44
C GLN A 293 -4.47 5.83 -14.35
N LEU A 294 -3.37 5.71 -13.62
CA LEU A 294 -2.35 6.75 -13.54
C LEU A 294 -1.75 7.04 -14.92
N TRP A 295 -1.38 5.99 -15.65
CA TRP A 295 -0.89 6.12 -17.02
C TRP A 295 -1.87 6.86 -17.94
N LYS A 296 -3.16 6.62 -17.79
CA LYS A 296 -4.21 7.24 -18.63
C LYS A 296 -4.51 8.68 -18.25
N LYS A 297 -4.49 8.98 -16.95
CA LYS A 297 -4.93 10.29 -16.41
C LYS A 297 -3.80 11.30 -16.31
N TYR A 298 -2.57 10.83 -16.10
CA TYR A 298 -1.40 11.65 -15.84
C TYR A 298 -0.26 11.25 -16.76
N SER A 299 0.75 12.09 -16.88
CA SER A 299 1.98 11.74 -17.59
C SER A 299 2.82 10.77 -16.76
N VAL A 300 3.58 9.90 -17.43
CA VAL A 300 4.62 9.08 -16.75
C VAL A 300 5.67 9.96 -16.06
N GLU A 301 5.84 11.20 -16.51
CA GLU A 301 6.72 12.18 -15.87
C GLU A 301 6.24 12.60 -14.47
N ASN A 302 4.94 12.48 -14.18
CA ASN A 302 4.40 12.73 -12.85
C ASN A 302 4.57 11.53 -11.89
N MET A 303 5.14 10.43 -12.37
CA MET A 303 5.44 9.24 -11.58
C MET A 303 6.94 9.19 -11.24
N GLU A 304 7.27 8.62 -10.09
CA GLU A 304 8.65 8.40 -9.68
C GLU A 304 8.85 6.97 -9.18
N LEU A 305 9.96 6.35 -9.56
CA LEU A 305 10.36 5.04 -9.05
C LEU A 305 11.44 5.24 -7.99
N VAL A 306 11.19 4.69 -6.81
CA VAL A 306 12.09 4.81 -5.67
C VAL A 306 12.70 3.47 -5.36
N ASP A 307 14.01 3.31 -5.55
CA ASP A 307 14.70 2.10 -5.15
C ASP A 307 14.94 2.08 -3.64
N LEU A 308 14.19 1.22 -2.96
CA LEU A 308 14.28 1.00 -1.52
C LEU A 308 15.33 -0.05 -1.13
N GLY A 309 16.14 -0.49 -2.08
CA GLY A 309 17.26 -1.39 -1.85
C GLY A 309 16.85 -2.84 -1.64
N PHE A 310 17.26 -3.41 -0.52
CA PHE A 310 16.96 -4.81 -0.18
C PHE A 310 15.52 -4.96 0.34
N PHE A 311 14.79 -5.92 -0.25
CA PHE A 311 13.42 -6.22 0.15
C PHE A 311 13.24 -7.70 0.51
N GLN A 312 12.67 -7.92 1.68
CA GLN A 312 12.25 -9.24 2.15
C GLN A 312 10.88 -9.12 2.81
N HIS A 313 9.93 -9.89 2.33
CA HIS A 313 8.64 -10.09 2.98
C HIS A 313 8.44 -11.58 3.28
N LEU A 314 7.39 -11.90 3.99
CA LEU A 314 7.02 -13.29 4.26
C LEU A 314 6.68 -14.03 2.96
N PRO A 315 7.08 -15.30 2.81
CA PRO A 315 6.84 -16.05 1.58
C PRO A 315 5.36 -16.42 1.41
N GLY A 316 4.81 -16.21 0.23
CA GLY A 316 3.53 -16.80 -0.20
C GLY A 316 3.71 -18.14 -0.90
N THR A 317 2.62 -18.91 -1.02
CA THR A 317 2.58 -20.19 -1.74
C THR A 317 2.64 -20.02 -3.27
N GLU A 318 2.86 -21.08 -4.03
CA GLU A 318 2.84 -21.03 -5.50
C GLU A 318 1.43 -20.88 -6.06
N ASP A 319 0.45 -21.57 -5.47
CA ASP A 319 -0.95 -21.49 -5.91
C ASP A 319 -1.50 -20.07 -5.72
N HIS A 320 -1.23 -19.45 -4.59
CA HIS A 320 -1.55 -18.04 -4.35
C HIS A 320 -0.94 -17.11 -5.41
N THR A 321 0.29 -17.37 -5.85
CA THR A 321 0.95 -16.58 -6.90
C THR A 321 0.26 -16.70 -8.25
N ASP A 322 -0.31 -17.86 -8.57
CA ASP A 322 -1.03 -18.11 -9.81
C ASP A 322 -2.39 -17.41 -9.84
N ASP A 323 -3.14 -17.45 -8.72
CA ASP A 323 -4.41 -16.76 -8.58
C ASP A 323 -4.20 -15.25 -8.69
N MET A 324 -3.16 -14.71 -8.03
CA MET A 324 -2.77 -13.32 -8.20
C MET A 324 -2.51 -12.97 -9.67
N LEU A 325 -1.75 -13.80 -10.41
CA LEU A 325 -1.42 -13.53 -11.80
C LEU A 325 -2.67 -13.61 -12.71
N ASP A 326 -3.61 -14.51 -12.45
CA ASP A 326 -4.88 -14.61 -13.20
C ASP A 326 -5.71 -13.33 -13.04
N GLU A 327 -5.86 -12.82 -11.82
CA GLU A 327 -6.56 -11.56 -11.55
C GLU A 327 -5.86 -10.36 -12.17
N ILE A 328 -4.56 -10.22 -11.94
CA ILE A 328 -3.72 -9.14 -12.48
C ILE A 328 -3.81 -9.07 -14.01
N THR A 329 -3.65 -10.21 -14.69
CA THR A 329 -3.66 -10.22 -16.15
C THR A 329 -5.04 -10.00 -16.73
N LYS A 330 -6.08 -10.50 -16.08
CA LYS A 330 -7.47 -10.23 -16.43
C LYS A 330 -7.77 -8.73 -16.37
N ALA A 331 -7.37 -8.06 -15.30
CA ALA A 331 -7.53 -6.61 -15.14
C ALA A 331 -6.68 -5.82 -16.15
N LEU A 332 -5.42 -6.20 -16.37
CA LEU A 332 -4.55 -5.56 -17.34
C LEU A 332 -5.18 -5.55 -18.75
N PHE A 333 -5.68 -6.71 -19.22
CA PHE A 333 -6.32 -6.79 -20.52
C PHE A 333 -7.68 -6.10 -20.58
N TYR A 334 -8.39 -5.98 -19.47
CA TYR A 334 -9.57 -5.11 -19.38
C TYR A 334 -9.19 -3.65 -19.62
N TRP A 335 -8.19 -3.11 -18.93
CA TRP A 335 -7.77 -1.71 -19.08
C TRP A 335 -7.22 -1.41 -20.48
N ILE A 336 -6.45 -2.34 -21.08
CA ILE A 336 -5.99 -2.22 -22.47
C ILE A 336 -7.17 -2.07 -23.42
N ARG A 337 -8.26 -2.84 -23.24
CA ARG A 337 -9.46 -2.70 -24.07
C ARG A 337 -10.23 -1.42 -23.77
N LYS A 338 -10.42 -1.10 -22.51
CA LYS A 338 -11.12 0.12 -22.07
C LYS A 338 -10.48 1.38 -22.65
N TYR A 339 -9.16 1.38 -22.82
CA TYR A 339 -8.43 2.50 -23.42
C TYR A 339 -8.33 2.45 -24.94
N GLY A 340 -9.00 1.51 -25.59
CA GLY A 340 -9.01 1.39 -27.06
C GLY A 340 -7.75 0.79 -27.66
N LEU A 341 -6.83 0.27 -26.84
CA LEU A 341 -5.53 -0.25 -27.27
C LEU A 341 -5.57 -1.73 -27.72
N LYS A 342 -6.76 -2.34 -27.78
CA LYS A 342 -6.92 -3.76 -28.15
C LYS A 342 -6.30 -4.09 -29.54
N LYS A 343 -6.41 -3.18 -30.49
CA LYS A 343 -5.86 -3.38 -31.86
C LYS A 343 -4.34 -3.58 -31.84
N ASN A 344 -3.65 -2.91 -30.94
CA ASN A 344 -2.19 -2.97 -30.80
C ASN A 344 -1.70 -4.31 -30.25
N LEU A 345 -2.56 -5.10 -29.57
CA LEU A 345 -2.21 -6.44 -29.12
C LEU A 345 -1.84 -7.37 -30.28
N GLY A 346 -2.48 -7.19 -31.45
CA GLY A 346 -2.30 -8.03 -32.62
C GLY A 346 -2.72 -9.47 -32.32
N ASN A 347 -1.97 -10.42 -32.86
CA ASN A 347 -2.15 -11.83 -32.57
C ASN A 347 -1.65 -12.17 -31.14
N ILE A 348 -2.55 -12.70 -30.29
CA ILE A 348 -2.26 -12.98 -28.89
C ILE A 348 -1.21 -14.10 -28.72
N GLU A 349 -1.20 -15.09 -29.60
CA GLU A 349 -0.21 -16.17 -29.53
C GLU A 349 1.19 -15.65 -29.81
N LYS A 350 1.33 -14.79 -30.83
CA LYS A 350 2.59 -14.10 -31.11
C LYS A 350 3.03 -13.21 -29.94
N LEU A 351 2.10 -12.47 -29.31
CA LEU A 351 2.41 -11.68 -28.10
C LEU A 351 2.96 -12.58 -27.00
N LEU A 352 2.35 -13.74 -26.78
CA LEU A 352 2.78 -14.68 -25.75
C LEU A 352 4.11 -15.37 -26.08
N ASP A 353 4.43 -15.56 -27.37
CA ASP A 353 5.74 -16.05 -27.80
C ASP A 353 6.82 -14.99 -27.55
N ASP A 354 6.54 -13.72 -27.87
CA ASP A 354 7.42 -12.59 -27.56
C ASP A 354 7.62 -12.43 -26.06
N TYR A 355 6.55 -12.56 -25.25
CA TYR A 355 6.64 -12.60 -23.80
C TYR A 355 7.58 -13.72 -23.31
N GLU A 356 7.38 -14.96 -23.79
CA GLU A 356 8.21 -16.10 -23.39
C GLU A 356 9.69 -15.88 -23.74
N LYS A 357 9.94 -15.34 -24.93
CA LYS A 357 11.30 -15.00 -25.39
C LYS A 357 11.94 -13.94 -24.49
N THR A 358 11.21 -12.87 -24.20
CA THR A 358 11.66 -11.78 -23.32
C THR A 358 11.91 -12.27 -21.90
N ALA A 359 11.01 -13.08 -21.35
CA ALA A 359 11.17 -13.67 -20.02
C ALA A 359 12.40 -14.59 -19.93
N LYS A 360 12.68 -15.38 -20.97
CA LYS A 360 13.88 -16.23 -21.02
C LYS A 360 15.16 -15.41 -21.09
N SER A 361 15.20 -14.33 -21.88
CA SER A 361 16.38 -13.45 -21.95
C SER A 361 16.69 -12.78 -20.60
N THR A 362 15.66 -12.53 -19.80
CA THR A 362 15.82 -12.01 -18.43
C THR A 362 16.56 -13.00 -17.52
N LEU A 363 16.37 -14.31 -17.72
CA LEU A 363 17.11 -15.32 -16.94
C LEU A 363 18.61 -15.30 -17.24
N ASP A 364 19.00 -15.08 -18.49
CA ASP A 364 20.41 -14.98 -18.89
C ASP A 364 21.07 -13.78 -18.20
N TRP A 365 20.36 -12.67 -18.11
CA TRP A 365 20.85 -11.51 -17.37
C TRP A 365 21.03 -11.78 -15.86
N TYR A 366 20.11 -12.52 -15.23
CA TYR A 366 20.26 -12.92 -13.82
C TYR A 366 21.44 -13.87 -13.59
N GLU A 367 21.68 -14.78 -14.53
CA GLU A 367 22.83 -15.68 -14.48
C GLU A 367 24.15 -14.91 -14.54
N VAL A 368 24.27 -13.98 -15.48
CA VAL A 368 25.43 -13.06 -15.57
C VAL A 368 25.59 -12.24 -14.30
N ARG A 369 24.52 -11.71 -13.74
CA ARG A 369 24.58 -10.94 -12.51
C ARG A 369 25.00 -11.78 -11.30
N ALA A 370 24.58 -13.02 -11.21
CA ALA A 370 25.02 -13.95 -10.17
C ALA A 370 26.52 -14.27 -10.27
N THR A 371 27.04 -14.39 -11.49
CA THR A 371 28.50 -14.63 -11.70
C THR A 371 29.36 -13.42 -11.33
N ARG A 372 28.84 -12.18 -11.50
CA ARG A 372 29.53 -10.95 -11.09
C ARG A 372 29.61 -10.75 -9.56
N HIS A 373 28.76 -11.45 -8.79
CA HIS A 373 28.75 -11.42 -7.33
C HIS A 373 28.89 -12.83 -6.75
N PRO A 374 30.04 -13.51 -7.01
CA PRO A 374 30.25 -14.88 -6.60
C PRO A 374 30.16 -15.01 -5.07
N GLY A 375 29.44 -16.02 -4.62
CA GLY A 375 29.28 -16.34 -3.20
C GLY A 375 28.20 -15.55 -2.44
N LYS A 376 27.66 -14.45 -2.98
CA LYS A 376 26.57 -13.69 -2.35
C LYS A 376 25.21 -13.98 -2.98
N ILE A 377 25.12 -14.04 -4.30
CA ILE A 377 23.87 -14.33 -5.03
C ILE A 377 24.00 -15.71 -5.67
N ILE A 378 23.05 -16.59 -5.38
CA ILE A 378 22.98 -17.91 -5.99
C ILE A 378 21.86 -17.89 -7.04
N TYR A 379 22.25 -18.14 -8.28
CA TYR A 379 21.34 -18.41 -9.38
C TYR A 379 21.91 -19.58 -10.21
N GLY A 380 21.68 -20.81 -9.72
CA GLY A 380 22.21 -22.01 -10.33
C GLY A 380 21.23 -22.66 -11.30
N LYS A 381 21.70 -23.75 -11.95
CA LYS A 381 20.94 -24.51 -12.93
C LYS A 381 19.57 -24.97 -12.43
N GLU A 382 19.45 -25.35 -11.17
CA GLU A 382 18.19 -25.77 -10.56
C GLU A 382 17.17 -24.63 -10.54
N GLN A 383 17.55 -23.47 -10.03
CA GLN A 383 16.66 -22.29 -9.99
C GLN A 383 16.28 -21.82 -11.39
N ARG A 384 17.24 -21.86 -12.35
CA ARG A 384 16.96 -21.54 -13.75
C ARG A 384 15.93 -22.48 -14.35
N ASN A 385 16.06 -23.79 -14.14
CA ASN A 385 15.10 -24.78 -14.63
C ASN A 385 13.70 -24.60 -14.01
N GLU A 386 13.64 -24.25 -12.74
CA GLU A 386 12.41 -23.93 -12.05
C GLU A 386 11.76 -22.65 -12.65
N ASP A 387 12.53 -21.59 -12.88
CA ASP A 387 12.07 -20.37 -13.51
C ASP A 387 11.59 -20.59 -14.95
N LEU A 388 12.26 -21.43 -15.73
CA LEU A 388 11.79 -21.82 -17.07
C LEU A 388 10.44 -22.55 -17.05
N ARG A 389 10.21 -23.43 -16.06
CA ARG A 389 8.90 -24.06 -15.85
C ARG A 389 7.84 -23.04 -15.49
N ARG A 390 8.15 -22.08 -14.61
CA ARG A 390 7.25 -20.99 -14.23
C ARG A 390 6.89 -20.08 -15.41
N ILE A 391 7.84 -19.71 -16.26
CA ILE A 391 7.57 -18.91 -17.47
C ILE A 391 6.51 -19.59 -18.35
N LYS A 392 6.66 -20.91 -18.60
CA LYS A 392 5.68 -21.68 -19.38
C LYS A 392 4.30 -21.72 -18.70
N ARG A 393 4.26 -21.85 -17.37
CA ARG A 393 3.03 -21.82 -16.56
C ARG A 393 2.38 -20.45 -16.63
N TYR A 394 3.14 -19.37 -16.43
CA TYR A 394 2.65 -17.99 -16.48
C TYR A 394 2.13 -17.61 -17.87
N LYS A 395 2.77 -18.07 -18.95
CA LYS A 395 2.24 -17.91 -20.32
C LYS A 395 0.81 -18.43 -20.45
N LYS A 396 0.52 -19.60 -19.87
CA LYS A 396 -0.83 -20.19 -19.87
C LYS A 396 -1.83 -19.33 -19.04
N ILE A 397 -1.38 -18.83 -17.89
CA ILE A 397 -2.22 -17.98 -17.03
C ILE A 397 -2.48 -16.65 -17.70
N ILE A 398 -1.50 -16.02 -18.34
CA ILE A 398 -1.68 -14.77 -19.10
C ILE A 398 -2.69 -14.97 -20.23
N LEU A 399 -2.62 -16.09 -20.97
CA LEU A 399 -3.63 -16.43 -22.00
C LEU A 399 -5.03 -16.60 -21.40
N LYS A 400 -5.12 -17.27 -20.25
CA LYS A 400 -6.39 -17.45 -19.53
C LYS A 400 -6.96 -16.10 -19.11
N GLY A 401 -6.14 -15.22 -18.50
CA GLY A 401 -6.52 -13.85 -18.12
C GLY A 401 -7.01 -13.03 -19.32
N TYR A 402 -6.30 -13.09 -20.45
CA TYR A 402 -6.72 -12.47 -21.71
C TYR A 402 -8.11 -12.93 -22.15
N LYS A 403 -8.35 -14.26 -22.20
CA LYS A 403 -9.64 -14.83 -22.59
C LYS A 403 -10.76 -14.43 -21.63
N LYS A 404 -10.53 -14.57 -20.34
CA LYS A 404 -11.50 -14.23 -19.29
C LYS A 404 -11.83 -12.74 -19.25
N SER A 405 -10.92 -11.88 -19.65
CA SER A 405 -11.12 -10.44 -19.64
C SER A 405 -12.13 -9.97 -20.70
N SER A 406 -12.48 -10.80 -21.71
CA SER A 406 -13.49 -10.47 -22.70
C SER A 406 -14.89 -10.55 -22.07
N GLY A 407 -15.63 -9.42 -22.07
CA GLY A 407 -16.93 -9.32 -21.42
C GLY A 407 -16.91 -9.26 -19.88
N TRP A 408 -15.73 -9.21 -19.28
CA TRP A 408 -15.58 -9.00 -17.84
C TRP A 408 -15.20 -7.55 -17.54
N GLU A 409 -15.78 -7.00 -16.49
CA GLU A 409 -15.44 -5.72 -15.91
C GLU A 409 -15.07 -5.90 -14.42
N PRO A 410 -14.00 -5.25 -13.94
CA PRO A 410 -13.72 -5.25 -12.51
C PRO A 410 -14.80 -4.48 -11.78
N LYS A 411 -15.21 -4.99 -10.62
CA LYS A 411 -16.01 -4.20 -9.69
C LYS A 411 -15.12 -3.16 -9.06
N LEU A 412 -15.20 -1.93 -9.53
CA LEU A 412 -14.38 -0.81 -9.06
C LEU A 412 -15.14 0.00 -8.03
N LEU A 413 -14.43 0.40 -6.98
CA LEU A 413 -14.90 1.34 -5.99
C LEU A 413 -14.91 2.75 -6.57
N LYS A 414 -15.93 3.53 -6.26
CA LYS A 414 -16.06 4.91 -6.74
C LYS A 414 -14.85 5.75 -6.31
N PRO A 415 -14.34 6.63 -7.17
CA PRO A 415 -13.30 7.54 -6.76
C PRO A 415 -13.86 8.53 -5.73
N TRP A 416 -13.03 8.98 -4.81
CA TRP A 416 -13.48 9.90 -3.77
C TRP A 416 -13.89 11.26 -4.29
N SER A 417 -13.42 11.69 -5.47
CA SER A 417 -13.92 12.87 -6.18
C SER A 417 -15.41 12.76 -6.52
N GLU A 418 -15.88 11.60 -7.01
CA GLU A 418 -17.30 11.34 -7.28
C GLU A 418 -18.15 11.35 -5.99
N ILE A 419 -17.64 10.76 -4.91
CA ILE A 419 -18.29 10.80 -3.60
C ILE A 419 -18.41 12.26 -3.11
N LYS A 420 -17.35 13.05 -3.30
CA LYS A 420 -17.33 14.47 -2.96
C LYS A 420 -18.40 15.24 -3.76
N GLU A 421 -18.42 15.12 -5.07
CA GLU A 421 -19.40 15.78 -5.95
C GLU A 421 -20.83 15.43 -5.55
N LYS A 422 -21.13 14.14 -5.32
CA LYS A 422 -22.43 13.66 -4.90
C LYS A 422 -22.81 14.22 -3.53
N THR A 423 -21.88 14.31 -2.60
CA THR A 423 -22.13 14.83 -1.26
C THR A 423 -22.39 16.33 -1.29
N ASP A 424 -21.54 17.10 -2.00
CA ASP A 424 -21.65 18.55 -2.10
C ASP A 424 -22.89 18.99 -2.89
N SER A 425 -23.44 18.14 -3.77
CA SER A 425 -24.71 18.39 -4.47
C SER A 425 -25.95 18.18 -3.60
N THR A 426 -25.79 17.60 -2.40
CA THR A 426 -26.92 17.35 -1.48
C THR A 426 -27.18 18.57 -0.62
N VAL A 427 -28.42 19.11 -0.70
CA VAL A 427 -28.78 20.33 0.05
C VAL A 427 -28.61 20.15 1.55
N GLY A 428 -27.86 21.07 2.18
CA GLY A 428 -27.62 21.10 3.62
C GLY A 428 -26.53 20.14 4.11
N TYR A 429 -25.77 19.50 3.21
CA TYR A 429 -24.69 18.60 3.58
C TYR A 429 -23.48 18.78 2.67
N SER A 430 -22.29 18.87 3.23
CA SER A 430 -21.05 19.02 2.48
C SER A 430 -20.12 17.82 2.66
N TYR A 431 -19.27 17.58 1.68
CA TYR A 431 -18.23 16.55 1.76
C TYR A 431 -17.33 16.73 3.00
N MET A 432 -17.04 17.98 3.39
CA MET A 432 -16.26 18.25 4.59
C MET A 432 -16.97 17.74 5.86
N ASN A 433 -18.28 17.97 5.98
CA ASN A 433 -19.07 17.46 7.10
C ASN A 433 -19.11 15.92 7.12
N PHE A 434 -19.23 15.30 5.94
CA PHE A 434 -19.18 13.85 5.79
C PHE A 434 -17.81 13.30 6.21
N LYS A 435 -16.72 13.85 5.68
CA LYS A 435 -15.36 13.50 6.03
C LYS A 435 -15.10 13.62 7.53
N ASN A 436 -15.49 14.74 8.14
CA ASN A 436 -15.37 14.97 9.59
C ASN A 436 -16.15 13.92 10.39
N THR A 437 -17.31 13.48 9.90
CA THR A 437 -18.10 12.44 10.56
C THR A 437 -17.38 11.08 10.51
N LEU A 438 -16.77 10.73 9.40
CA LEU A 438 -15.95 9.52 9.28
C LEU A 438 -14.72 9.58 10.19
N GLN A 439 -14.01 10.69 10.20
CA GLN A 439 -12.83 10.90 11.05
C GLN A 439 -13.20 10.79 12.54
N LYS A 440 -14.30 11.41 12.96
CA LYS A 440 -14.81 11.29 14.32
C LYS A 440 -15.16 9.84 14.69
N ARG A 441 -15.72 9.05 13.75
CA ARG A 441 -15.99 7.64 14.03
C ARG A 441 -14.71 6.85 14.23
N VAL A 442 -13.70 7.03 13.38
CA VAL A 442 -12.40 6.37 13.52
C VAL A 442 -11.70 6.79 14.82
N ASN A 443 -11.73 8.06 15.16
CA ASN A 443 -11.17 8.56 16.41
C ASN A 443 -11.90 7.97 17.62
N LYS A 444 -13.24 7.87 17.55
CA LYS A 444 -14.04 7.24 18.61
C LYS A 444 -13.69 5.75 18.76
N PHE A 445 -13.63 4.99 17.67
CA PHE A 445 -13.25 3.58 17.72
C PHE A 445 -11.87 3.40 18.36
N THR A 446 -10.90 4.21 17.96
CA THR A 446 -9.54 4.21 18.52
C THR A 446 -9.57 4.54 20.01
N SER A 447 -10.27 5.62 20.40
CA SER A 447 -10.40 6.06 21.80
C SER A 447 -11.07 5.01 22.68
N ASP A 448 -12.19 4.44 22.24
CA ASP A 448 -12.91 3.39 22.95
C ASP A 448 -12.01 2.18 23.19
N THR A 449 -11.28 1.74 22.17
CA THR A 449 -10.34 0.61 22.30
C THR A 449 -9.19 0.93 23.27
N ILE A 450 -8.63 2.14 23.20
CA ILE A 450 -7.57 2.58 24.12
C ILE A 450 -8.11 2.58 25.56
N LEU A 451 -9.25 3.19 25.81
CA LEU A 451 -9.82 3.35 27.16
C LEU A 451 -10.27 2.02 27.77
N THR A 452 -10.83 1.11 26.94
CA THR A 452 -11.36 -0.18 27.45
C THR A 452 -10.31 -1.26 27.52
N LYS A 453 -9.31 -1.27 26.63
CA LYS A 453 -8.35 -2.36 26.49
C LYS A 453 -6.96 -1.99 26.98
N ILE A 454 -6.40 -0.87 26.52
CA ILE A 454 -5.02 -0.49 26.89
C ILE A 454 -4.94 0.04 28.31
N HIS A 455 -5.94 0.82 28.76
CA HIS A 455 -5.91 1.35 30.14
C HIS A 455 -5.86 0.25 31.20
N VAL A 456 -6.54 -0.87 30.93
CA VAL A 456 -6.49 -2.06 31.82
C VAL A 456 -5.17 -2.82 31.72
N HIS A 457 -4.39 -2.61 30.62
CA HIS A 457 -3.25 -3.45 30.27
C HIS A 457 -1.92 -2.70 30.07
N ILE A 458 -1.82 -1.42 30.45
CA ILE A 458 -0.55 -0.68 30.35
C ILE A 458 0.59 -1.44 31.02
N ASP A 459 0.34 -2.03 32.19
CA ASP A 459 1.32 -2.85 32.92
C ASP A 459 1.59 -4.21 32.26
N ARG A 460 0.70 -4.66 31.35
CA ARG A 460 0.78 -5.92 30.63
C ARG A 460 1.27 -5.78 29.18
N THR A 461 1.59 -4.55 28.72
CA THR A 461 1.98 -4.28 27.32
C THR A 461 3.08 -5.23 26.83
N ARG A 462 4.04 -5.57 27.69
CA ARG A 462 5.13 -6.50 27.35
C ARG A 462 4.58 -7.93 27.16
N SER A 463 3.70 -8.38 28.04
CA SER A 463 3.08 -9.71 27.96
C SER A 463 2.27 -9.86 26.67
N ILE A 464 1.45 -8.87 26.35
CA ILE A 464 0.64 -8.85 25.12
C ILE A 464 1.52 -8.99 23.86
N ILE A 465 2.60 -8.21 23.79
CA ILE A 465 3.55 -8.29 22.68
C ILE A 465 4.23 -9.66 22.64
N ASP A 466 4.67 -10.18 23.79
CA ASP A 466 5.35 -11.48 23.87
C ASP A 466 4.42 -12.64 23.51
N GLU A 467 3.13 -12.57 23.85
CA GLU A 467 2.11 -13.56 23.49
C GLU A 467 1.90 -13.66 21.97
N HIS A 468 1.89 -12.53 21.28
CA HIS A 468 1.66 -12.48 19.82
C HIS A 468 2.89 -12.80 18.97
N ILE A 469 4.09 -12.81 19.55
CA ILE A 469 5.34 -13.06 18.82
C ILE A 469 6.07 -14.34 19.21
N LYS A 470 5.54 -15.11 20.18
CA LYS A 470 5.99 -16.47 20.52
C LYS A 470 5.49 -17.46 19.46
#